data_bde3095a24d3990b19dd838164742133
#
_entry.id   bde3095a24d3990b19dd838164742133
#
_cell.length_a   1.000
_cell.length_b   1.000
_cell.length_c   1.000
_cell.angle_alpha   90.00
_cell.angle_beta   90.00
_cell.angle_gamma   90.00
#
_symmetry.space_group_name_H-M   'P 1'
#
loop_
_entity.id
_entity.type
_entity.pdbx_description
1 polymer ?
#
loop_
_entity_poly.entity_id
_entity_poly.type
_entity_poly.pdbx_seq_one_letter_code
_entity_poly.pdbx_strand_id
1 'polypeptide(L)'
;MGGSAFGVRETHGILWQETNRIRASSDGAGWTSLYASAQREEPYQASYGAVPDHLLVLHLDGPVAVSRYLDKGQARRAIPPGGLFILPGGVDFGVRLEGKLESLHVYVRDSVLREVAGELFGAEADRMTLVPRLGDQDALIERLALNIRGALGDPEPSASVYVDYLARALSAHLLRAHSNYSGRSIEPRAPGELTRVQLDRVVDCMEANLTGALTLADLAGAANLSPTHFARRFKATTGAAPHQHIMRLRLQRAQRLLRETPRSIAQVAFDCGFAHQGHLTRVFTRLAGITPAAFRRASHS
;
A
#
# COMPACT_ATOMS: atom_id res chain seq x y z
N MET A 1 11.96 -4.95 5.33
CA MET A 1 12.96 -4.04 4.75
C MET A 1 12.47 -2.64 4.99
N GLY A 2 13.16 -1.83 5.78
CA GLY A 2 12.80 -0.44 5.99
C GLY A 2 12.98 0.29 4.65
N GLY A 3 11.91 0.93 4.15
CA GLY A 3 12.00 1.81 3.00
C GLY A 3 13.03 2.91 3.25
N SER A 4 13.65 3.45 2.21
CA SER A 4 14.55 4.61 2.37
C SER A 4 13.74 5.79 2.92
N ALA A 5 14.35 6.60 3.79
CA ALA A 5 13.73 7.81 4.29
C ALA A 5 13.29 8.70 3.11
N PHE A 6 12.11 9.29 3.24
CA PHE A 6 11.56 10.18 2.22
C PHE A 6 12.07 11.60 2.45
N GLY A 7 12.91 12.08 1.57
CA GLY A 7 13.55 13.40 1.69
C GLY A 7 13.11 14.38 0.62
N VAL A 8 13.52 15.62 0.78
CA VAL A 8 13.18 16.73 -0.13
C VAL A 8 13.58 16.48 -1.59
N ARG A 9 14.61 15.69 -1.85
CA ARG A 9 15.09 15.36 -3.20
C ARG A 9 14.09 14.55 -4.03
N GLU A 10 13.15 13.89 -3.38
CA GLU A 10 12.10 13.09 -4.00
C GLU A 10 10.80 13.90 -4.23
N THR A 11 10.80 15.20 -3.84
CA THR A 11 9.69 16.13 -4.02
C THR A 11 9.92 17.02 -5.25
N HIS A 12 8.97 17.89 -5.55
CA HIS A 12 9.10 18.90 -6.62
C HIS A 12 10.16 19.99 -6.30
N GLY A 13 10.77 20.00 -5.12
CA GLY A 13 11.74 21.00 -4.73
C GLY A 13 11.15 22.42 -4.52
N ILE A 14 9.86 22.52 -4.25
CA ILE A 14 9.19 23.82 -3.99
C ILE A 14 9.87 24.54 -2.82
N LEU A 15 10.39 23.78 -1.84
CA LEU A 15 11.17 24.30 -0.72
C LEU A 15 12.42 25.10 -1.14
N TRP A 16 13.01 24.77 -2.30
CA TRP A 16 14.25 25.40 -2.78
C TRP A 16 14.03 26.71 -3.52
N GLN A 17 12.79 27.20 -3.59
CA GLN A 17 12.56 28.57 -4.06
C GLN A 17 13.26 29.53 -3.12
N GLU A 18 14.12 30.41 -3.67
CA GLU A 18 15.01 31.30 -2.90
C GLU A 18 14.25 32.20 -1.91
N THR A 19 13.01 32.50 -2.22
CA THR A 19 12.15 33.38 -1.41
C THR A 19 11.39 32.65 -0.30
N ASN A 20 11.36 31.31 -0.30
CA ASN A 20 10.63 30.53 0.69
C ASN A 20 11.43 30.40 1.99
N ARG A 21 10.73 30.47 3.12
CA ARG A 21 11.33 30.28 4.45
C ARG A 21 10.74 29.01 5.08
N ILE A 22 11.58 27.99 5.21
CA ILE A 22 11.22 26.74 5.89
C ILE A 22 11.08 27.00 7.38
N ARG A 23 9.96 26.60 7.98
CA ARG A 23 9.69 26.64 9.41
C ARG A 23 10.06 25.33 10.09
N ALA A 24 9.65 24.23 9.47
CA ALA A 24 9.97 22.87 9.88
C ALA A 24 9.87 21.92 8.68
N SER A 25 10.64 20.85 8.68
CA SER A 25 10.53 19.78 7.68
C SER A 25 10.82 18.42 8.29
N SER A 26 10.38 17.37 7.63
CA SER A 26 10.68 15.99 7.99
C SER A 26 12.03 15.49 7.46
N ASP A 27 12.86 16.37 6.85
CA ASP A 27 14.20 15.98 6.45
C ASP A 27 15.01 15.51 7.65
N GLY A 28 15.60 14.32 7.55
CA GLY A 28 16.36 13.70 8.64
C GLY A 28 15.51 13.04 9.73
N ALA A 29 14.19 13.15 9.72
CA ALA A 29 13.30 12.48 10.69
C ALA A 29 13.10 10.98 10.44
N GLY A 30 13.64 10.45 9.34
CA GLY A 30 13.56 9.03 9.02
C GLY A 30 12.17 8.56 8.57
N TRP A 31 11.23 9.46 8.29
CA TRP A 31 9.90 9.10 7.81
C TRP A 31 9.97 8.44 6.43
N THR A 32 9.20 7.39 6.20
CA THR A 32 9.23 6.62 4.95
C THR A 32 7.96 6.71 4.14
N SER A 33 6.82 7.00 4.78
CA SER A 33 5.48 6.99 4.17
C SER A 33 5.08 8.31 3.55
N LEU A 34 5.58 9.40 4.12
CA LEU A 34 5.33 10.75 3.64
C LEU A 34 6.52 11.68 3.94
N TYR A 35 6.58 12.78 3.20
CA TYR A 35 7.42 13.92 3.49
C TYR A 35 6.53 15.11 3.82
N ALA A 36 6.89 15.92 4.81
CA ALA A 36 6.14 17.11 5.15
C ALA A 36 7.07 18.30 5.41
N SER A 37 6.58 19.51 5.06
CA SER A 37 7.26 20.77 5.37
C SER A 37 6.26 21.90 5.61
N ALA A 38 6.44 22.59 6.72
CA ALA A 38 5.77 23.86 7.01
C ALA A 38 6.66 25.01 6.55
N GLN A 39 6.12 25.94 5.78
CA GLN A 39 6.91 27.02 5.16
C GLN A 39 6.09 28.29 5.02
N ARG A 40 6.82 29.42 4.92
CA ARG A 40 6.28 30.69 4.46
C ARG A 40 6.75 30.95 3.05
N GLU A 41 5.81 31.18 2.17
CA GLU A 41 6.01 31.40 0.75
C GLU A 41 5.80 32.90 0.43
N GLU A 42 6.68 33.49 -0.38
CA GLU A 42 6.47 34.78 -1.01
C GLU A 42 5.83 34.56 -2.40
N PRO A 43 5.23 35.58 -3.02
CA PRO A 43 4.68 35.47 -4.37
C PRO A 43 5.70 34.94 -5.38
N TYR A 44 5.34 33.95 -6.15
CA TYR A 44 6.20 33.38 -7.21
C TYR A 44 5.38 32.77 -8.34
N GLN A 45 6.07 32.47 -9.44
CA GLN A 45 5.56 31.64 -10.54
C GLN A 45 6.64 30.66 -10.94
N ALA A 46 6.27 29.37 -11.00
CA ALA A 46 7.19 28.30 -11.37
C ALA A 46 6.45 27.15 -12.08
N SER A 47 7.24 26.33 -12.79
CA SER A 47 6.79 25.07 -13.38
C SER A 47 7.65 23.94 -12.85
N TYR A 48 7.03 22.79 -12.59
CA TYR A 48 7.64 21.64 -11.98
C TYR A 48 7.38 20.39 -12.82
N GLY A 49 8.43 19.60 -13.02
CA GLY A 49 8.31 18.27 -13.60
C GLY A 49 7.64 17.29 -12.66
N ALA A 50 7.04 16.26 -13.23
CA ALA A 50 6.35 15.22 -12.48
C ALA A 50 7.28 14.48 -11.49
N VAL A 51 6.76 14.21 -10.30
CA VAL A 51 7.34 13.26 -9.34
C VAL A 51 6.35 12.13 -9.11
N PRO A 52 6.80 10.92 -8.70
CA PRO A 52 5.88 9.78 -8.53
C PRO A 52 4.88 9.96 -7.40
N ASP A 53 5.21 10.77 -6.40
CA ASP A 53 4.47 10.90 -5.16
C ASP A 53 3.42 12.03 -5.22
N HIS A 54 2.40 11.96 -4.37
CA HIS A 54 1.22 12.83 -4.42
C HIS A 54 1.41 14.04 -3.51
N LEU A 55 1.21 15.24 -4.03
CA LEU A 55 1.32 16.50 -3.28
C LEU A 55 -0.04 16.96 -2.76
N LEU A 56 -0.07 17.27 -1.47
CA LEU A 56 -1.12 18.00 -0.80
C LEU A 56 -0.52 19.31 -0.22
N VAL A 57 -1.12 20.46 -0.51
CA VAL A 57 -0.78 21.71 0.18
C VAL A 57 -2.01 22.19 0.95
N LEU A 58 -1.83 22.41 2.25
CA LEU A 58 -2.82 23.03 3.12
C LEU A 58 -2.44 24.50 3.33
N HIS A 59 -3.35 25.41 3.01
CA HIS A 59 -3.21 26.82 3.32
C HIS A 59 -3.47 27.06 4.81
N LEU A 60 -2.49 27.57 5.54
CA LEU A 60 -2.60 27.82 6.99
C LEU A 60 -3.12 29.22 7.29
N ASP A 61 -2.94 30.15 6.33
CA ASP A 61 -3.48 31.51 6.36
C ASP A 61 -4.09 31.90 5.01
N GLY A 62 -4.42 33.16 4.79
CA GLY A 62 -5.02 33.65 3.56
C GLY A 62 -6.26 34.51 3.80
N PRO A 63 -7.12 34.73 2.78
CA PRO A 63 -7.13 34.06 1.46
C PRO A 63 -6.01 34.52 0.54
N VAL A 64 -5.42 33.61 -0.24
CA VAL A 64 -4.41 33.89 -1.25
C VAL A 64 -4.83 33.35 -2.61
N ALA A 65 -4.64 34.19 -3.66
CA ALA A 65 -4.95 33.76 -5.02
C ALA A 65 -3.84 32.85 -5.57
N VAL A 66 -4.25 31.69 -6.05
CA VAL A 66 -3.38 30.70 -6.67
C VAL A 66 -3.91 30.34 -8.06
N SER A 67 -3.03 30.38 -9.05
CA SER A 67 -3.30 29.85 -10.39
C SER A 67 -2.52 28.56 -10.57
N ARG A 68 -3.20 27.51 -11.05
CA ARG A 68 -2.62 26.20 -11.40
C ARG A 68 -2.74 25.99 -12.90
N TYR A 69 -1.66 25.53 -13.52
CA TYR A 69 -1.56 25.20 -14.93
C TYR A 69 -1.27 23.71 -15.08
N LEU A 70 -2.13 22.97 -15.77
CA LEU A 70 -1.97 21.57 -16.15
C LEU A 70 -2.16 21.44 -17.65
N ASP A 71 -1.71 20.36 -18.26
CA ASP A 71 -1.90 20.08 -19.71
C ASP A 71 -3.35 20.27 -20.17
N LYS A 72 -4.31 19.93 -19.31
CA LYS A 72 -5.74 19.97 -19.62
C LYS A 72 -6.44 21.25 -19.18
N GLY A 73 -5.69 22.29 -18.82
CA GLY A 73 -6.29 23.60 -18.51
C GLY A 73 -5.68 24.35 -17.33
N GLN A 74 -6.18 25.56 -17.18
CA GLN A 74 -5.80 26.48 -16.12
C GLN A 74 -6.96 26.65 -15.14
N ALA A 75 -6.65 26.75 -13.86
CA ALA A 75 -7.60 27.12 -12.81
C ALA A 75 -6.99 28.19 -11.92
N ARG A 76 -7.80 29.19 -11.53
CA ARG A 76 -7.43 30.24 -10.55
C ARG A 76 -8.48 30.32 -9.45
N ARG A 77 -8.03 30.32 -8.21
CA ARG A 77 -8.90 30.42 -7.01
C ARG A 77 -8.23 31.33 -5.97
N ALA A 78 -9.05 32.08 -5.24
CA ALA A 78 -8.66 32.63 -3.94
C ALA A 78 -8.89 31.55 -2.90
N ILE A 79 -7.82 31.03 -2.32
CA ILE A 79 -7.85 29.88 -1.42
C ILE A 79 -7.84 30.41 0.03
N PRO A 80 -8.89 30.15 0.82
CA PRO A 80 -8.96 30.57 2.23
C PRO A 80 -8.08 29.66 3.12
N PRO A 81 -7.88 30.04 4.40
CA PRO A 81 -7.32 29.14 5.39
C PRO A 81 -8.10 27.81 5.44
N GLY A 82 -7.40 26.68 5.59
CA GLY A 82 -7.97 25.35 5.50
C GLY A 82 -8.23 24.84 4.07
N GLY A 83 -8.01 25.71 3.06
CA GLY A 83 -8.15 25.34 1.66
C GLY A 83 -6.99 24.48 1.16
N LEU A 84 -7.28 23.60 0.22
CA LEU A 84 -6.39 22.56 -0.25
C LEU A 84 -5.98 22.75 -1.70
N PHE A 85 -4.72 22.41 -1.98
CA PHE A 85 -4.22 22.13 -3.31
C PHE A 85 -3.82 20.65 -3.34
N ILE A 86 -4.44 19.84 -4.19
CA ILE A 86 -4.14 18.40 -4.33
C ILE A 86 -3.65 18.17 -5.76
N LEU A 87 -2.48 17.54 -5.87
CA LEU A 87 -1.87 17.15 -7.13
C LEU A 87 -1.51 15.65 -7.10
N PRO A 88 -2.05 14.84 -8.02
CA PRO A 88 -1.64 13.45 -8.19
C PRO A 88 -0.16 13.33 -8.55
N GLY A 89 0.48 12.23 -8.18
CA GLY A 89 1.80 11.87 -8.69
C GLY A 89 1.80 11.66 -10.21
N GLY A 90 2.96 11.83 -10.84
CA GLY A 90 3.12 11.65 -12.27
C GLY A 90 2.57 12.79 -13.15
N VAL A 91 2.33 13.97 -12.59
CA VAL A 91 1.75 15.14 -13.30
C VAL A 91 2.68 16.32 -13.27
N ASP A 92 3.03 16.85 -14.45
CA ASP A 92 3.69 18.14 -14.58
C ASP A 92 2.71 19.27 -14.25
N PHE A 93 3.16 20.31 -13.60
CA PHE A 93 2.30 21.45 -13.31
C PHE A 93 3.05 22.79 -13.23
N GLY A 94 2.32 23.84 -13.55
CA GLY A 94 2.70 25.22 -13.25
C GLY A 94 1.87 25.78 -12.09
N VAL A 95 2.47 26.64 -11.29
CA VAL A 95 1.78 27.36 -10.22
C VAL A 95 2.20 28.83 -10.20
N ARG A 96 1.24 29.70 -9.95
CA ARG A 96 1.47 31.11 -9.63
C ARG A 96 0.78 31.43 -8.32
N LEU A 97 1.58 31.80 -7.32
CA LEU A 97 1.15 32.29 -6.02
C LEU A 97 1.17 33.82 -6.06
N GLU A 98 0.05 34.45 -5.80
CA GLU A 98 -0.09 35.92 -5.96
C GLU A 98 0.04 36.70 -4.64
N GLY A 99 0.22 35.99 -3.51
CA GLY A 99 0.37 36.60 -2.18
C GLY A 99 1.29 35.82 -1.28
N LYS A 100 1.58 36.34 -0.10
CA LYS A 100 2.32 35.62 0.95
C LYS A 100 1.42 34.57 1.53
N LEU A 101 1.99 33.40 1.83
CA LEU A 101 1.25 32.22 2.31
C LEU A 101 2.06 31.48 3.37
N GLU A 102 1.45 31.19 4.51
CA GLU A 102 1.90 30.12 5.40
C GLU A 102 1.23 28.81 4.93
N SER A 103 2.02 27.83 4.59
CA SER A 103 1.54 26.55 4.02
C SER A 103 2.16 25.35 4.70
N LEU A 104 1.44 24.23 4.60
CA LEU A 104 1.95 22.92 4.92
C LEU A 104 1.91 22.07 3.65
N HIS A 105 3.07 21.64 3.18
CA HIS A 105 3.21 20.70 2.08
C HIS A 105 3.34 19.29 2.64
N VAL A 106 2.56 18.36 2.14
CA VAL A 106 2.61 16.93 2.48
C VAL A 106 2.71 16.13 1.18
N TYR A 107 3.78 15.40 1.03
CA TYR A 107 3.94 14.43 -0.05
C TYR A 107 3.66 13.03 0.48
N VAL A 108 2.65 12.38 -0.05
CA VAL A 108 2.31 10.98 0.29
C VAL A 108 2.95 10.06 -0.74
N ARG A 109 3.70 9.06 -0.30
CA ARG A 109 4.29 8.08 -1.22
C ARG A 109 3.23 7.35 -2.04
N ASP A 110 3.45 7.24 -3.34
CA ASP A 110 2.58 6.47 -4.25
C ASP A 110 2.43 5.01 -3.78
N SER A 111 3.51 4.41 -3.28
CA SER A 111 3.45 3.04 -2.73
C SER A 111 2.50 2.89 -1.54
N VAL A 112 2.41 3.90 -0.66
CA VAL A 112 1.47 3.90 0.47
C VAL A 112 0.04 4.07 -0.04
N LEU A 113 -0.18 4.99 -0.98
CA LEU A 113 -1.49 5.20 -1.59
C LEU A 113 -1.98 3.93 -2.30
N ARG A 114 -1.12 3.26 -3.08
CA ARG A 114 -1.45 2.00 -3.77
C ARG A 114 -1.72 0.85 -2.81
N GLU A 115 -0.95 0.74 -1.73
CA GLU A 115 -1.19 -0.28 -0.70
C GLU A 115 -2.59 -0.09 -0.09
N VAL A 116 -2.93 1.14 0.30
CA VAL A 116 -4.24 1.49 0.85
C VAL A 116 -5.35 1.30 -0.20
N ALA A 117 -5.10 1.65 -1.47
CA ALA A 117 -6.05 1.39 -2.56
C ALA A 117 -6.30 -0.12 -2.71
N GLY A 118 -5.26 -0.95 -2.64
CA GLY A 118 -5.39 -2.41 -2.63
C GLY A 118 -6.23 -2.94 -1.48
N GLU A 119 -6.09 -2.34 -0.29
CA GLU A 119 -6.91 -2.71 0.88
C GLU A 119 -8.38 -2.29 0.74
N LEU A 120 -8.64 -1.12 0.16
CA LEU A 120 -9.98 -0.57 0.02
C LEU A 120 -10.74 -1.14 -1.19
N PHE A 121 -10.08 -1.26 -2.35
CA PHE A 121 -10.75 -1.51 -3.63
C PHE A 121 -10.40 -2.86 -4.26
N GLY A 122 -9.41 -3.57 -3.73
CA GLY A 122 -9.03 -4.90 -4.25
C GLY A 122 -8.61 -4.85 -5.72
N ALA A 123 -9.30 -5.57 -6.58
CA ALA A 123 -8.98 -5.67 -8.00
C ALA A 123 -9.13 -4.34 -8.78
N GLU A 124 -9.84 -3.35 -8.24
CA GLU A 124 -10.00 -2.04 -8.87
C GLU A 124 -8.93 -1.02 -8.44
N ALA A 125 -8.02 -1.41 -7.52
CA ALA A 125 -6.99 -0.53 -6.97
C ALA A 125 -6.15 0.17 -8.04
N ASP A 126 -5.73 -0.55 -9.09
CA ASP A 126 -4.88 -0.01 -10.17
C ASP A 126 -5.59 1.05 -11.03
N ARG A 127 -6.92 1.12 -10.96
CA ARG A 127 -7.73 2.12 -11.65
C ARG A 127 -7.98 3.37 -10.83
N MET A 128 -7.64 3.33 -9.53
CA MET A 128 -7.86 4.44 -8.62
C MET A 128 -6.78 5.50 -8.83
N THR A 129 -7.21 6.70 -9.17
CA THR A 129 -6.34 7.87 -9.35
C THR A 129 -6.91 9.05 -8.60
N LEU A 130 -6.05 9.84 -7.96
CA LEU A 130 -6.48 11.08 -7.34
C LEU A 130 -6.88 12.10 -8.43
N VAL A 131 -7.82 12.97 -8.09
CA VAL A 131 -8.28 14.06 -8.96
C VAL A 131 -7.66 15.36 -8.46
N PRO A 132 -7.02 16.16 -9.35
CA PRO A 132 -6.46 17.45 -8.97
C PRO A 132 -7.52 18.38 -8.37
N ARG A 133 -7.25 18.98 -7.20
CA ARG A 133 -8.14 19.93 -6.52
C ARG A 133 -7.45 21.28 -6.33
N LEU A 134 -8.23 22.34 -6.29
CA LEU A 134 -7.73 23.70 -6.04
C LEU A 134 -8.75 24.50 -5.25
N GLY A 135 -8.48 24.76 -3.98
CA GLY A 135 -9.29 25.59 -3.10
C GLY A 135 -10.44 24.87 -2.41
N ASP A 136 -10.57 23.55 -2.56
CA ASP A 136 -11.54 22.74 -1.85
C ASP A 136 -11.19 22.74 -0.35
N GLN A 137 -12.18 22.65 0.53
CA GLN A 137 -11.98 22.47 1.96
C GLN A 137 -12.43 21.08 2.38
N ASP A 138 -11.65 20.42 3.23
CA ASP A 138 -11.95 19.12 3.79
C ASP A 138 -11.45 19.04 5.24
N ALA A 139 -12.38 19.07 6.17
CA ALA A 139 -12.08 19.15 7.60
C ALA A 139 -11.29 17.94 8.13
N LEU A 140 -11.42 16.76 7.50
CA LEU A 140 -10.66 15.59 7.92
C LEU A 140 -9.22 15.67 7.41
N ILE A 141 -9.02 16.07 6.15
CA ILE A 141 -7.67 16.31 5.61
C ILE A 141 -6.96 17.38 6.42
N GLU A 142 -7.62 18.50 6.71
CA GLU A 142 -7.04 19.57 7.52
C GLU A 142 -6.56 19.06 8.89
N ARG A 143 -7.40 18.29 9.60
CA ARG A 143 -7.02 17.72 10.90
C ARG A 143 -5.86 16.74 10.79
N LEU A 144 -5.85 15.86 9.80
CA LEU A 144 -4.75 14.91 9.60
C LEU A 144 -3.45 15.65 9.26
N ALA A 145 -3.50 16.64 8.37
CA ALA A 145 -2.35 17.45 7.99
C ALA A 145 -1.79 18.24 9.20
N LEU A 146 -2.66 18.84 10.03
CA LEU A 146 -2.22 19.54 11.24
C LEU A 146 -1.58 18.59 12.27
N ASN A 147 -2.04 17.34 12.39
CA ASN A 147 -1.36 16.33 13.23
C ASN A 147 0.01 15.95 12.65
N ILE A 148 0.14 15.81 11.32
CA ILE A 148 1.44 15.61 10.65
C ILE A 148 2.38 16.79 10.94
N ARG A 149 1.87 18.03 10.85
CA ARG A 149 2.63 19.24 11.20
C ARG A 149 3.09 19.20 12.67
N GLY A 150 2.23 18.75 13.58
CA GLY A 150 2.55 18.61 15.00
C GLY A 150 3.71 17.63 15.28
N ALA A 151 3.84 16.62 14.44
CA ALA A 151 4.95 15.66 14.52
C ALA A 151 6.27 16.18 13.93
N LEU A 152 6.25 17.32 13.18
CA LEU A 152 7.49 17.93 12.70
C LEU A 152 8.32 18.46 13.89
N GLY A 153 9.52 17.95 14.03
CA GLY A 153 10.41 18.35 15.13
C GLY A 153 10.20 17.53 16.43
N ASP A 154 9.33 16.53 16.42
CA ASP A 154 9.22 15.57 17.51
C ASP A 154 10.41 14.58 17.43
N PRO A 155 11.32 14.58 18.44
CA PRO A 155 12.52 13.73 18.43
C PRO A 155 12.24 12.27 18.80
N GLU A 156 11.01 11.95 19.21
CA GLU A 156 10.66 10.61 19.66
C GLU A 156 10.67 9.59 18.51
N PRO A 157 11.33 8.43 18.66
CA PRO A 157 11.31 7.39 17.63
C PRO A 157 9.91 6.88 17.29
N SER A 158 8.95 7.02 18.20
CA SER A 158 7.54 6.68 17.99
C SER A 158 6.84 7.60 17.00
N ALA A 159 7.35 8.81 16.77
CA ALA A 159 6.78 9.78 15.84
C ALA A 159 6.68 9.22 14.40
N SER A 160 7.69 8.46 13.95
CA SER A 160 7.65 7.84 12.62
C SER A 160 6.50 6.84 12.46
N VAL A 161 6.25 6.01 13.48
CA VAL A 161 5.13 5.05 13.49
C VAL A 161 3.78 5.79 13.49
N TYR A 162 3.67 6.84 14.30
CA TYR A 162 2.46 7.67 14.33
C TYR A 162 2.18 8.31 12.96
N VAL A 163 3.21 8.85 12.32
CA VAL A 163 3.12 9.46 10.99
C VAL A 163 2.76 8.43 9.92
N ASP A 164 3.23 7.18 10.01
CA ASP A 164 2.84 6.11 9.10
C ASP A 164 1.33 5.82 9.18
N TYR A 165 0.75 5.81 10.38
CA TYR A 165 -0.71 5.69 10.53
C TYR A 165 -1.46 6.90 9.98
N LEU A 166 -0.96 8.12 10.19
CA LEU A 166 -1.54 9.34 9.60
C LEU A 166 -1.49 9.31 8.07
N ALA A 167 -0.36 8.87 7.48
CA ALA A 167 -0.20 8.74 6.04
C ALA A 167 -1.23 7.76 5.44
N ARG A 168 -1.46 6.63 6.11
CA ARG A 168 -2.46 5.64 5.70
C ARG A 168 -3.89 6.18 5.83
N ALA A 169 -4.21 6.86 6.94
CA ALA A 169 -5.52 7.49 7.15
C ALA A 169 -5.78 8.57 6.09
N LEU A 170 -4.78 9.42 5.80
CA LEU A 170 -4.84 10.44 4.77
C LEU A 170 -5.04 9.81 3.38
N SER A 171 -4.27 8.77 3.03
CA SER A 171 -4.41 8.03 1.77
C SER A 171 -5.80 7.42 1.61
N ALA A 172 -6.34 6.80 2.66
CA ALA A 172 -7.68 6.21 2.64
C ALA A 172 -8.76 7.26 2.37
N HIS A 173 -8.64 8.43 2.99
CA HIS A 173 -9.60 9.52 2.79
C HIS A 173 -9.45 10.18 1.41
N LEU A 174 -8.22 10.44 0.96
CA LEU A 174 -7.94 10.95 -0.39
C LEU A 174 -8.54 10.04 -1.47
N LEU A 175 -8.37 8.74 -1.35
CA LEU A 175 -8.92 7.75 -2.28
C LEU A 175 -10.45 7.72 -2.29
N ARG A 176 -11.09 7.91 -1.14
CA ARG A 176 -12.56 7.90 -1.02
C ARG A 176 -13.22 9.20 -1.47
N ALA A 177 -12.62 10.35 -1.16
CA ALA A 177 -13.22 11.67 -1.33
C ALA A 177 -12.65 12.46 -2.53
N HIS A 178 -11.40 12.20 -2.90
CA HIS A 178 -10.65 13.00 -3.89
C HIS A 178 -10.05 12.16 -5.03
N SER A 179 -10.61 10.98 -5.32
CA SER A 179 -10.21 10.16 -6.46
C SER A 179 -11.29 10.10 -7.54
N ASN A 180 -11.01 9.36 -8.62
CA ASN A 180 -12.00 9.01 -9.64
C ASN A 180 -13.03 7.97 -9.17
N TYR A 181 -13.07 7.67 -7.89
CA TYR A 181 -14.05 6.77 -7.29
C TYR A 181 -15.46 7.33 -7.42
N SER A 182 -16.31 6.68 -8.19
CA SER A 182 -17.70 7.11 -8.47
C SER A 182 -18.74 6.42 -7.59
N GLY A 183 -18.49 6.33 -6.28
CA GLY A 183 -19.55 5.96 -5.31
C GLY A 183 -20.20 4.57 -5.47
N ARG A 184 -19.60 3.64 -6.23
CA ARG A 184 -20.03 2.24 -6.22
C ARG A 184 -19.85 1.70 -4.81
N SER A 185 -20.89 1.11 -4.26
CA SER A 185 -20.90 0.49 -2.94
C SER A 185 -19.65 -0.39 -2.79
N ILE A 186 -18.71 0.05 -1.97
CA ILE A 186 -17.66 -0.83 -1.46
C ILE A 186 -18.41 -1.76 -0.53
N GLU A 187 -18.54 -3.03 -0.89
CA GLU A 187 -18.83 -4.00 0.15
C GLU A 187 -17.67 -3.91 1.16
N PRO A 188 -17.96 -3.55 2.42
CA PRO A 188 -16.90 -3.48 3.41
C PRO A 188 -16.32 -4.88 3.53
N ARG A 189 -15.07 -5.05 3.09
CA ARG A 189 -14.33 -6.25 3.43
C ARG A 189 -14.29 -6.36 4.95
N ALA A 190 -14.60 -7.54 5.48
CA ALA A 190 -14.55 -7.76 6.91
C ALA A 190 -13.17 -7.35 7.43
N PRO A 191 -13.11 -6.49 8.47
CA PRO A 191 -11.83 -6.06 9.03
C PRO A 191 -11.04 -7.30 9.44
N GLY A 192 -9.87 -7.51 8.80
CA GLY A 192 -9.00 -8.62 9.16
C GLY A 192 -8.75 -9.66 8.07
N GLU A 193 -9.15 -9.43 6.82
CA GLU A 193 -8.81 -10.29 5.68
C GLU A 193 -7.55 -9.80 4.93
N LEU A 194 -6.90 -10.70 4.18
CA LEU A 194 -5.85 -10.35 3.22
C LEU A 194 -6.45 -9.69 1.98
N THR A 195 -5.73 -8.74 1.40
CA THR A 195 -6.07 -8.23 0.07
C THR A 195 -5.85 -9.31 -0.98
N ARG A 196 -6.44 -9.17 -2.16
CA ARG A 196 -6.22 -10.09 -3.28
C ARG A 196 -4.74 -10.17 -3.65
N VAL A 197 -4.07 -9.03 -3.73
CA VAL A 197 -2.63 -8.96 -4.04
C VAL A 197 -1.79 -9.64 -2.97
N GLN A 198 -2.12 -9.45 -1.68
CA GLN A 198 -1.44 -10.14 -0.60
C GLN A 198 -1.66 -11.66 -0.67
N LEU A 199 -2.88 -12.09 -0.95
CA LEU A 199 -3.20 -13.50 -1.09
C LEU A 199 -2.46 -14.12 -2.28
N ASP A 200 -2.48 -13.48 -3.44
CA ASP A 200 -1.80 -13.96 -4.64
C ASP A 200 -0.29 -14.10 -4.41
N ARG A 201 0.38 -13.08 -3.81
CA ARG A 201 1.81 -13.16 -3.44
C ARG A 201 2.12 -14.30 -2.47
N VAL A 202 1.24 -14.54 -1.52
CA VAL A 202 1.40 -15.63 -0.54
C VAL A 202 1.23 -16.99 -1.22
N VAL A 203 0.23 -17.14 -2.09
CA VAL A 203 0.00 -18.37 -2.85
C VAL A 203 1.18 -18.66 -3.78
N ASP A 204 1.67 -17.66 -4.52
CA ASP A 204 2.85 -17.78 -5.38
C ASP A 204 4.08 -18.20 -4.56
N CYS A 205 4.29 -17.61 -3.39
CA CYS A 205 5.36 -17.99 -2.46
C CYS A 205 5.21 -19.43 -1.98
N MET A 206 4.00 -19.88 -1.66
CA MET A 206 3.73 -21.26 -1.27
C MET A 206 4.02 -22.24 -2.41
N GLU A 207 3.55 -21.95 -3.63
CA GLU A 207 3.74 -22.80 -4.81
C GLU A 207 5.22 -22.91 -5.22
N ALA A 208 5.95 -21.81 -5.21
CA ALA A 208 7.38 -21.78 -5.52
C ALA A 208 8.22 -22.59 -4.51
N ASN A 209 7.76 -22.71 -3.25
CA ASN A 209 8.51 -23.33 -2.16
C ASN A 209 7.84 -24.59 -1.57
N LEU A 210 6.97 -25.27 -2.32
CA LEU A 210 6.20 -26.42 -1.83
C LEU A 210 7.05 -27.57 -1.27
N THR A 211 8.26 -27.77 -1.80
CA THR A 211 9.19 -28.83 -1.40
C THR A 211 10.12 -28.42 -0.24
N GLY A 212 10.24 -27.13 -0.01
CA GLY A 212 11.14 -26.56 1.00
C GLY A 212 10.54 -26.41 2.40
N ALA A 213 11.38 -25.97 3.32
CA ALA A 213 10.96 -25.57 4.66
C ALA A 213 10.39 -24.14 4.62
N LEU A 214 9.13 -24.00 4.30
CA LEU A 214 8.43 -22.71 4.27
C LEU A 214 7.94 -22.39 5.69
N THR A 215 8.43 -21.28 6.24
CA THR A 215 8.06 -20.82 7.57
C THR A 215 6.88 -19.87 7.54
N LEU A 216 6.21 -19.70 8.68
CA LEU A 216 5.15 -18.68 8.82
C LEU A 216 5.69 -17.26 8.60
N ALA A 217 6.97 -17.01 8.95
CA ALA A 217 7.62 -15.73 8.76
C ALA A 217 7.84 -15.41 7.27
N ASP A 218 8.21 -16.40 6.45
CA ASP A 218 8.38 -16.22 5.01
C ASP A 218 7.07 -15.81 4.34
N LEU A 219 5.98 -16.48 4.71
CA LEU A 219 4.64 -16.17 4.19
C LEU A 219 4.12 -14.80 4.65
N ALA A 220 4.39 -14.46 5.90
CA ALA A 220 4.04 -13.15 6.45
C ALA A 220 4.84 -12.04 5.76
N GLY A 221 6.12 -12.27 5.46
CA GLY A 221 6.97 -11.37 4.67
C GLY A 221 6.42 -11.15 3.26
N ALA A 222 5.93 -12.20 2.57
CA ALA A 222 5.31 -12.07 1.26
C ALA A 222 4.05 -11.20 1.28
N ALA A 223 3.33 -11.17 2.41
CA ALA A 223 2.17 -10.32 2.61
C ALA A 223 2.48 -8.93 3.22
N ASN A 224 3.75 -8.64 3.54
CA ASN A 224 4.17 -7.46 4.32
C ASN A 224 3.44 -7.34 5.67
N LEU A 225 3.29 -8.45 6.40
CA LEU A 225 2.62 -8.51 7.69
C LEU A 225 3.49 -9.18 8.75
N SER A 226 3.20 -8.93 10.03
CA SER A 226 3.76 -9.75 11.11
C SER A 226 3.16 -11.18 11.08
N PRO A 227 3.90 -12.21 11.53
CA PRO A 227 3.42 -13.60 11.50
C PRO A 227 2.05 -13.80 12.18
N THR A 228 1.80 -13.11 13.30
CA THR A 228 0.53 -13.19 14.04
C THR A 228 -0.63 -12.58 13.25
N HIS A 229 -0.44 -11.40 12.67
CA HIS A 229 -1.44 -10.74 11.85
C HIS A 229 -1.70 -11.50 10.56
N PHE A 230 -0.66 -12.02 9.92
CA PHE A 230 -0.77 -12.86 8.73
C PHE A 230 -1.62 -14.11 8.99
N ALA A 231 -1.28 -14.92 9.99
CA ALA A 231 -1.99 -16.16 10.27
C ALA A 231 -3.49 -15.94 10.49
N ARG A 232 -3.86 -14.89 11.22
CA ARG A 232 -5.25 -14.51 11.47
C ARG A 232 -5.96 -14.08 10.19
N ARG A 233 -5.36 -13.16 9.42
CA ARG A 233 -5.94 -12.64 8.18
C ARG A 233 -6.04 -13.70 7.09
N PHE A 234 -5.02 -14.53 6.94
CA PHE A 234 -5.02 -15.64 5.98
C PHE A 234 -6.15 -16.63 6.28
N LYS A 235 -6.34 -17.00 7.56
CA LYS A 235 -7.44 -17.88 7.97
C LYS A 235 -8.81 -17.23 7.73
N ALA A 236 -8.96 -15.94 7.99
CA ALA A 236 -10.19 -15.20 7.71
C ALA A 236 -10.52 -15.20 6.21
N THR A 237 -9.50 -14.98 5.35
CA THR A 237 -9.66 -14.93 3.89
C THR A 237 -9.92 -16.30 3.25
N THR A 238 -9.19 -17.35 3.69
CA THR A 238 -9.18 -18.66 3.02
C THR A 238 -10.00 -19.74 3.74
N GLY A 239 -10.48 -19.45 4.94
CA GLY A 239 -11.16 -20.41 5.82
C GLY A 239 -10.22 -21.46 6.44
N ALA A 240 -8.91 -21.45 6.12
CA ALA A 240 -7.95 -22.43 6.58
C ALA A 240 -6.66 -21.78 7.12
N ALA A 241 -6.00 -22.41 8.08
CA ALA A 241 -4.69 -21.96 8.52
C ALA A 241 -3.63 -22.14 7.40
N PRO A 242 -2.57 -21.29 7.35
CA PRO A 242 -1.55 -21.35 6.29
C PRO A 242 -0.96 -22.75 6.09
N HIS A 243 -0.60 -23.44 7.17
CA HIS A 243 -0.07 -24.81 7.10
C HIS A 243 -1.08 -25.80 6.47
N GLN A 244 -2.36 -25.67 6.76
CA GLN A 244 -3.40 -26.53 6.17
C GLN A 244 -3.53 -26.24 4.66
N HIS A 245 -3.39 -25.00 4.25
CA HIS A 245 -3.41 -24.62 2.83
C HIS A 245 -2.22 -25.21 2.08
N ILE A 246 -1.00 -25.13 2.63
CA ILE A 246 0.20 -25.78 2.06
C ILE A 246 -0.01 -27.29 1.93
N MET A 247 -0.59 -27.94 2.94
CA MET A 247 -0.87 -29.38 2.86
C MET A 247 -1.85 -29.73 1.74
N ARG A 248 -2.84 -28.87 1.46
CA ARG A 248 -3.75 -29.05 0.31
C ARG A 248 -3.02 -28.90 -1.03
N LEU A 249 -2.16 -27.90 -1.17
CA LEU A 249 -1.35 -27.70 -2.39
C LEU A 249 -0.41 -28.90 -2.63
N ARG A 250 0.28 -29.38 -1.58
CA ARG A 250 1.12 -30.59 -1.65
C ARG A 250 0.33 -31.83 -2.06
N LEU A 251 -0.89 -31.97 -1.54
CA LEU A 251 -1.78 -33.06 -1.91
C LEU A 251 -2.21 -32.99 -3.37
N GLN A 252 -2.61 -31.82 -3.87
CA GLN A 252 -2.97 -31.61 -5.27
C GLN A 252 -1.80 -31.96 -6.21
N ARG A 253 -0.59 -31.52 -5.87
CA ARG A 253 0.61 -31.91 -6.60
C ARG A 253 0.87 -33.42 -6.56
N ALA A 254 0.68 -34.06 -5.42
CA ALA A 254 0.84 -35.51 -5.30
C ALA A 254 -0.21 -36.26 -6.14
N GLN A 255 -1.46 -35.84 -6.14
CA GLN A 255 -2.52 -36.42 -6.98
C GLN A 255 -2.17 -36.31 -8.47
N ARG A 256 -1.63 -35.16 -8.92
CA ARG A 256 -1.17 -34.97 -10.29
C ARG A 256 -0.03 -35.94 -10.63
N LEU A 257 1.01 -36.02 -9.81
CA LEU A 257 2.17 -36.88 -10.04
C LEU A 257 1.78 -38.37 -10.02
N LEU A 258 0.83 -38.76 -9.17
CA LEU A 258 0.32 -40.14 -9.10
C LEU A 258 -0.45 -40.54 -10.36
N ARG A 259 -1.10 -39.60 -11.04
CA ARG A 259 -1.83 -39.86 -12.30
C ARG A 259 -0.91 -39.84 -13.52
N GLU A 260 0.06 -38.90 -13.54
CA GLU A 260 0.80 -38.56 -14.76
C GLU A 260 2.15 -39.28 -14.84
N THR A 261 2.64 -39.88 -13.74
CA THR A 261 3.99 -40.43 -13.72
C THR A 261 4.04 -41.84 -13.06
N PRO A 262 5.00 -42.69 -13.47
CA PRO A 262 5.23 -44.00 -12.87
C PRO A 262 6.08 -43.91 -11.56
N ARG A 263 6.37 -42.72 -11.05
CA ARG A 263 7.21 -42.54 -9.84
C ARG A 263 6.69 -43.31 -8.66
N SER A 264 7.57 -43.89 -7.84
CA SER A 264 7.17 -44.57 -6.60
C SER A 264 6.46 -43.59 -5.65
N ILE A 265 5.60 -44.10 -4.77
CA ILE A 265 4.89 -43.26 -3.78
C ILE A 265 5.89 -42.55 -2.86
N ALA A 266 7.05 -43.16 -2.59
CA ALA A 266 8.13 -42.56 -1.82
C ALA A 266 8.74 -41.36 -2.54
N GLN A 267 9.00 -41.46 -3.85
CA GLN A 267 9.48 -40.35 -4.68
C GLN A 267 8.44 -39.22 -4.76
N VAL A 268 7.17 -39.56 -4.98
CA VAL A 268 6.08 -38.56 -4.99
C VAL A 268 6.00 -37.82 -3.63
N ALA A 269 6.19 -38.56 -2.51
CA ALA A 269 6.21 -37.91 -1.19
C ALA A 269 7.35 -36.86 -1.09
N PHE A 270 8.55 -37.21 -1.51
CA PHE A 270 9.69 -36.33 -1.50
C PHE A 270 9.48 -35.11 -2.45
N ASP A 271 9.05 -35.36 -3.69
CA ASP A 271 8.80 -34.34 -4.72
C ASP A 271 7.69 -33.36 -4.34
N CYS A 272 6.84 -33.72 -3.39
CA CYS A 272 5.76 -32.87 -2.88
C CYS A 272 6.07 -32.26 -1.50
N GLY A 273 7.29 -32.44 -0.97
CA GLY A 273 7.70 -31.84 0.30
C GLY A 273 7.15 -32.53 1.55
N PHE A 274 6.75 -33.82 1.45
CA PHE A 274 6.45 -34.63 2.63
C PHE A 274 7.72 -35.25 3.21
N ALA A 275 7.80 -35.33 4.54
CA ALA A 275 8.99 -35.85 5.23
C ALA A 275 9.33 -37.31 4.82
N HIS A 276 8.31 -38.13 4.55
CA HIS A 276 8.46 -39.52 4.11
C HIS A 276 7.13 -40.06 3.58
N GLN A 277 7.15 -41.23 2.91
CA GLN A 277 5.97 -41.88 2.32
C GLN A 277 4.81 -42.05 3.31
N GLY A 278 5.08 -42.44 4.55
CA GLY A 278 4.05 -42.63 5.58
C GLY A 278 3.34 -41.30 5.96
N HIS A 279 4.07 -40.19 5.91
CA HIS A 279 3.48 -38.88 6.12
C HIS A 279 2.54 -38.50 4.96
N LEU A 280 2.96 -38.68 3.71
CA LEU A 280 2.08 -38.52 2.54
C LEU A 280 0.83 -39.41 2.68
N THR A 281 1.00 -40.69 2.94
CA THR A 281 -0.12 -41.65 3.03
C THR A 281 -1.16 -41.22 4.07
N ARG A 282 -0.71 -40.78 5.25
CA ARG A 282 -1.59 -40.30 6.33
C ARG A 282 -2.38 -39.06 5.92
N VAL A 283 -1.68 -38.08 5.36
CA VAL A 283 -2.29 -36.79 4.93
C VAL A 283 -3.24 -37.04 3.76
N PHE A 284 -2.81 -37.83 2.77
CA PHE A 284 -3.58 -38.17 1.59
C PHE A 284 -4.89 -38.92 1.97
N THR A 285 -4.80 -39.97 2.80
CA THR A 285 -5.98 -40.69 3.24
C THR A 285 -6.95 -39.84 4.03
N ARG A 286 -6.42 -38.96 4.91
CA ARG A 286 -7.25 -38.02 5.70
C ARG A 286 -8.00 -37.03 4.84
N LEU A 287 -7.37 -36.51 3.77
CA LEU A 287 -7.96 -35.43 2.95
C LEU A 287 -8.67 -35.93 1.69
N ALA A 288 -8.25 -37.09 1.13
CA ALA A 288 -8.82 -37.64 -0.10
C ALA A 288 -9.70 -38.90 0.15
N GLY A 289 -9.76 -39.41 1.38
CA GLY A 289 -10.57 -40.58 1.76
C GLY A 289 -9.99 -41.93 1.35
N ILE A 290 -8.98 -41.98 0.49
CA ILE A 290 -8.34 -43.20 -0.03
C ILE A 290 -6.82 -43.11 0.04
N THR A 291 -6.12 -44.25 -0.02
CA THR A 291 -4.65 -44.25 -0.01
C THR A 291 -4.08 -43.81 -1.36
N PRO A 292 -2.82 -43.28 -1.39
CA PRO A 292 -2.14 -42.93 -2.64
C PRO A 292 -2.06 -44.07 -3.64
N ALA A 293 -1.85 -45.31 -3.16
CA ALA A 293 -1.81 -46.50 -4.00
C ALA A 293 -3.18 -46.84 -4.61
N ALA A 294 -4.25 -46.71 -3.82
CA ALA A 294 -5.61 -46.91 -4.31
C ALA A 294 -6.00 -45.81 -5.32
N PHE A 295 -5.64 -44.56 -5.05
CA PHE A 295 -5.87 -43.44 -5.97
C PHE A 295 -5.17 -43.66 -7.32
N ARG A 296 -3.90 -44.09 -7.32
CA ARG A 296 -3.16 -44.40 -8.55
C ARG A 296 -3.86 -45.49 -9.37
N ARG A 297 -4.24 -46.60 -8.74
CA ARG A 297 -4.95 -47.71 -9.44
C ARG A 297 -6.25 -47.23 -10.10
N ALA A 298 -7.05 -46.46 -9.36
CA ALA A 298 -8.30 -45.91 -9.87
C ALA A 298 -8.14 -44.89 -11.00
N SER A 299 -6.97 -44.25 -11.08
CA SER A 299 -6.68 -43.23 -12.12
C SER A 299 -6.13 -43.85 -13.42
N HIS A 300 -5.76 -45.14 -13.43
CA HIS A 300 -5.22 -45.86 -14.58
C HIS A 300 -6.12 -46.98 -15.04
N SER A 301 -7.29 -47.17 -14.41
CA SER A 301 -8.41 -48.03 -14.83
C SER A 301 -9.38 -47.23 -15.68
#